data_b6bd7f5319e24dc82061ac135a9c9f2d
#
_entry.id   b6bd7f5319e24dc82061ac135a9c9f2d
#
_cell.length_a   1.000
_cell.length_b   1.000
_cell.length_c   1.000
_cell.angle_alpha   90.00
_cell.angle_beta   90.00
_cell.angle_gamma   90.00
#
_symmetry.space_group_name_H-M   'P 1'
#
loop_
_entity.id
_entity.type
_entity.pdbx_description
1 polymer ?
#
loop_
_entity_poly.entity_id
_entity_poly.type
_entity_poly.pdbx_seq_one_letter_code
_entity_poly.pdbx_strand_id
1 'polypeptide(L)'
;MRPAATDNPVNVEVCPTLCRLVARHGKPIDACLGVEGLPQSATGQATMFTGVNCPQAMGRHCEGFPGPSLRAIIQTDNIFLELAKRGKKVKFADGFLVESSAEIAARRFKSVTTVMALTVPETISTLADVQNDRALMQDLTRETIQDRYPDIPVITPQRAAVQLYRLAAQNDFTLYEFFQTDVSGHSMDYARACAVLRTYDRFLAALVRCTEA
;
A
#
# COMPACT_ATOMS: atom_id res chain seq x y z
N MET A 1 1.88 20.02 -0.40
CA MET A 1 3.09 20.49 0.29
C MET A 1 4.16 20.73 -0.75
N ARG A 2 4.74 21.90 -0.84
CA ARG A 2 5.83 22.18 -1.79
C ARG A 2 7.11 21.54 -1.26
N PRO A 3 7.85 20.77 -2.07
CA PRO A 3 9.14 20.26 -1.68
C PRO A 3 10.18 21.38 -1.83
N ALA A 4 10.30 22.20 -0.84
CA ALA A 4 11.35 23.20 -0.78
C ALA A 4 11.69 23.44 0.69
N ALA A 5 12.41 22.52 1.24
CA ALA A 5 13.28 22.74 2.37
C ALA A 5 14.23 21.55 2.44
N THR A 6 15.42 21.82 2.88
CA THR A 6 16.49 20.89 3.21
C THR A 6 16.04 19.72 4.12
N ASP A 7 14.83 19.79 4.67
CA ASP A 7 14.28 18.84 5.64
C ASP A 7 13.19 17.91 5.07
N ASN A 8 12.90 17.97 3.76
CA ASN A 8 11.98 17.03 3.14
C ASN A 8 12.76 15.85 2.53
N PRO A 9 12.55 14.61 3.02
CA PRO A 9 13.24 13.45 2.48
C PRO A 9 12.78 13.08 1.05
N VAL A 10 11.64 13.61 0.58
CA VAL A 10 11.21 13.46 -0.81
C VAL A 10 11.92 14.49 -1.68
N ASN A 11 13.11 14.13 -2.12
CA ASN A 11 13.96 14.98 -2.99
C ASN A 11 14.76 14.13 -3.98
N VAL A 12 15.37 14.79 -4.97
CA VAL A 12 16.09 14.14 -6.07
C VAL A 12 17.34 13.36 -5.63
N GLU A 13 17.94 13.70 -4.50
CA GLU A 13 19.12 13.01 -3.96
C GLU A 13 18.75 11.71 -3.24
N VAL A 14 17.57 11.66 -2.65
CA VAL A 14 17.06 10.51 -1.89
C VAL A 14 16.26 9.55 -2.77
N CYS A 15 15.36 10.08 -3.61
CA CYS A 15 14.43 9.27 -4.41
C CYS A 15 14.26 9.86 -5.84
N PRO A 16 15.32 9.79 -6.67
CA PRO A 16 15.33 10.38 -8.01
C PRO A 16 14.27 9.82 -8.96
N THR A 17 13.99 8.52 -8.88
CA THR A 17 12.97 7.88 -9.72
C THR A 17 11.56 8.37 -9.36
N LEU A 18 11.23 8.38 -8.09
CA LEU A 18 9.96 8.90 -7.59
C LEU A 18 9.78 10.37 -8.00
N CYS A 19 10.78 11.22 -7.77
CA CYS A 19 10.73 12.63 -8.15
C CYS A 19 10.51 12.82 -9.65
N ARG A 20 11.20 12.03 -10.50
CA ARG A 20 11.02 12.05 -11.95
C ARG A 20 9.62 11.61 -12.38
N LEU A 21 9.07 10.55 -11.79
CA LEU A 21 7.72 10.07 -12.08
C LEU A 21 6.68 11.11 -11.68
N VAL A 22 6.81 11.70 -10.50
CA VAL A 22 5.90 12.77 -10.02
C VAL A 22 5.99 14.00 -10.93
N ALA A 23 7.18 14.45 -11.29
CA ALA A 23 7.36 15.60 -12.16
C ALA A 23 6.78 15.38 -13.56
N ARG A 24 6.86 14.14 -14.07
CA ARG A 24 6.42 13.82 -15.44
C ARG A 24 4.94 13.46 -15.54
N HIS A 25 4.39 12.80 -14.54
CA HIS A 25 3.05 12.20 -14.58
C HIS A 25 2.16 12.60 -13.42
N GLY A 26 2.70 13.22 -12.36
CA GLY A 26 1.95 13.61 -11.17
C GLY A 26 1.00 14.78 -11.43
N LYS A 27 -0.18 14.71 -10.85
CA LYS A 27 -1.11 15.84 -10.76
C LYS A 27 -1.46 16.06 -9.30
N PRO A 28 -1.35 17.29 -8.78
CA PRO A 28 -1.78 17.59 -7.42
C PRO A 28 -3.29 17.49 -7.31
N ILE A 29 -3.78 16.91 -6.22
CA ILE A 29 -5.19 16.90 -5.86
C ILE A 29 -5.35 17.47 -4.45
N ASP A 30 -6.53 18.02 -4.15
CA ASP A 30 -6.87 18.44 -2.79
C ASP A 30 -7.23 17.20 -1.95
N ALA A 31 -6.33 16.82 -1.04
CA ALA A 31 -6.55 15.70 -0.14
C ALA A 31 -7.53 16.02 1.01
N CYS A 32 -7.84 17.30 1.24
CA CYS A 32 -8.86 17.69 2.23
C CYS A 32 -10.28 17.36 1.77
N LEU A 33 -10.50 17.24 0.45
CA LEU A 33 -11.79 16.85 -0.13
C LEU A 33 -12.97 17.70 0.35
N GLY A 34 -12.72 19.00 0.60
CA GLY A 34 -13.71 19.96 1.05
C GLY A 34 -14.05 19.86 2.55
N VAL A 35 -13.27 19.14 3.35
CA VAL A 35 -13.45 19.02 4.80
C VAL A 35 -12.26 19.64 5.51
N GLU A 36 -12.54 20.47 6.51
CA GLU A 36 -11.50 21.13 7.31
C GLU A 36 -10.67 20.11 8.11
N GLY A 37 -9.37 20.37 8.24
CA GLY A 37 -8.45 19.57 9.02
C GLY A 37 -7.35 18.92 8.19
N LEU A 38 -6.49 18.14 8.87
CA LEU A 38 -5.41 17.41 8.24
C LEU A 38 -5.95 16.11 7.62
N PRO A 39 -5.72 15.86 6.31
CA PRO A 39 -6.08 14.58 5.70
C PRO A 39 -5.48 13.39 6.43
N GLN A 40 -6.29 12.35 6.63
CA GLN A 40 -5.93 11.17 7.42
C GLN A 40 -6.07 9.89 6.61
N SER A 41 -5.28 8.88 6.97
CA SER A 41 -5.12 7.63 6.23
C SER A 41 -6.43 6.86 6.03
N ALA A 42 -7.24 6.69 7.06
CA ALA A 42 -8.43 5.85 6.95
C ALA A 42 -9.46 6.43 5.96
N THR A 43 -9.80 7.70 6.09
CA THR A 43 -10.74 8.34 5.15
C THR A 43 -10.15 8.57 3.77
N GLY A 44 -8.85 8.91 3.68
CA GLY A 44 -8.16 9.11 2.41
C GLY A 44 -8.10 7.82 1.58
N GLN A 45 -7.64 6.72 2.16
CA GLN A 45 -7.60 5.42 1.49
C GLN A 45 -9.01 4.93 1.12
N ALA A 46 -9.97 5.04 2.04
CA ALA A 46 -11.35 4.64 1.75
C ALA A 46 -11.90 5.42 0.55
N THR A 47 -11.63 6.73 0.46
CA THR A 47 -12.05 7.54 -0.70
C THR A 47 -11.43 7.03 -2.01
N MET A 48 -10.14 6.73 -2.02
CA MET A 48 -9.45 6.22 -3.21
C MET A 48 -10.04 4.89 -3.70
N PHE A 49 -10.43 4.01 -2.78
CA PHE A 49 -10.85 2.66 -3.13
C PHE A 49 -12.36 2.50 -3.33
N THR A 50 -13.17 3.43 -2.82
CA THR A 50 -14.64 3.37 -2.95
C THR A 50 -15.21 4.41 -3.91
N GLY A 51 -14.43 5.48 -4.22
CA GLY A 51 -14.94 6.64 -4.96
C GLY A 51 -15.89 7.55 -4.15
N VAL A 52 -16.18 7.21 -2.90
CA VAL A 52 -17.01 8.02 -1.99
C VAL A 52 -16.13 9.08 -1.33
N ASN A 53 -16.58 10.33 -1.24
CA ASN A 53 -15.92 11.35 -0.42
C ASN A 53 -16.08 10.99 1.07
N CYS A 54 -15.21 10.11 1.57
CA CYS A 54 -15.31 9.58 2.93
C CYS A 54 -15.12 10.63 4.04
N PRO A 55 -14.21 11.62 3.93
CA PRO A 55 -14.15 12.70 4.92
C PRO A 55 -15.49 13.44 5.04
N GLN A 56 -16.14 13.74 3.91
CA GLN A 56 -17.45 14.40 3.91
C GLN A 56 -18.55 13.51 4.50
N ALA A 57 -18.59 12.23 4.12
CA ALA A 57 -19.56 11.26 4.64
C ALA A 57 -19.40 11.04 6.15
N MET A 58 -18.17 11.15 6.67
CA MET A 58 -17.86 11.02 8.09
C MET A 58 -17.93 12.35 8.88
N GLY A 59 -18.06 13.49 8.18
CA GLY A 59 -18.01 14.84 8.77
C GLY A 59 -16.62 15.23 9.32
N ARG A 60 -15.58 14.43 9.05
CA ARG A 60 -14.20 14.65 9.52
C ARG A 60 -13.20 13.73 8.85
N HIS A 61 -11.93 14.06 8.96
CA HIS A 61 -10.83 13.14 8.67
C HIS A 61 -10.69 12.09 9.78
N CYS A 62 -10.56 10.81 9.42
CA CYS A 62 -10.35 9.70 10.35
C CYS A 62 -8.97 9.07 10.11
N GLU A 63 -8.20 8.90 11.18
CA GLU A 63 -6.89 8.28 11.17
C GLU A 63 -6.92 6.78 11.48
N GLY A 64 -5.83 6.09 11.19
CA GLY A 64 -5.58 4.72 11.62
C GLY A 64 -6.55 3.70 11.00
N PHE A 65 -7.30 3.01 11.84
CA PHE A 65 -8.20 1.94 11.41
C PHE A 65 -9.63 2.45 11.19
N PRO A 66 -10.32 2.01 10.11
CA PRO A 66 -11.70 2.42 9.85
C PRO A 66 -12.63 1.95 10.97
N GLY A 67 -13.40 2.88 11.53
CA GLY A 67 -14.49 2.60 12.46
C GLY A 67 -15.70 1.95 11.78
N PRO A 68 -16.75 1.55 12.52
CA PRO A 68 -17.88 0.81 11.98
C PRO A 68 -18.55 1.48 10.76
N SER A 69 -18.82 2.77 10.81
CA SER A 69 -19.46 3.50 9.70
C SER A 69 -18.59 3.53 8.43
N LEU A 70 -17.28 3.78 8.59
CA LEU A 70 -16.36 3.79 7.46
C LEU A 70 -16.16 2.38 6.89
N ARG A 71 -16.15 1.35 7.76
CA ARG A 71 -16.13 -0.06 7.31
C ARG A 71 -17.36 -0.40 6.49
N ALA A 72 -18.53 0.05 6.89
CA ALA A 72 -19.77 -0.18 6.14
C ALA A 72 -19.67 0.39 4.72
N ILE A 73 -19.15 1.61 4.57
CA ILE A 73 -18.91 2.20 3.24
C ILE A 73 -17.97 1.31 2.42
N ILE A 74 -16.81 0.92 2.96
CA ILE A 74 -15.82 0.09 2.26
C ILE A 74 -16.41 -1.28 1.87
N GLN A 75 -17.20 -1.88 2.73
CA GLN A 75 -17.78 -3.22 2.50
C GLN A 75 -18.96 -3.21 1.53
N THR A 76 -19.65 -2.07 1.38
CA THR A 76 -20.78 -1.93 0.46
C THR A 76 -20.31 -1.89 -0.99
N ASP A 77 -19.26 -1.12 -1.26
CA ASP A 77 -18.70 -0.97 -2.60
C ASP A 77 -17.23 -0.57 -2.53
N ASN A 78 -16.41 -1.20 -3.34
CA ASN A 78 -15.00 -0.88 -3.49
C ASN A 78 -14.45 -1.48 -4.78
N ILE A 79 -13.28 -1.02 -5.22
CA ILE A 79 -12.70 -1.44 -6.50
C ILE A 79 -12.46 -2.96 -6.61
N PHE A 80 -12.11 -3.66 -5.52
CA PHE A 80 -11.93 -5.12 -5.56
C PHE A 80 -13.25 -5.82 -5.81
N LEU A 81 -14.29 -5.45 -5.06
CA LEU A 81 -15.62 -6.02 -5.17
C LEU A 81 -16.22 -5.77 -6.56
N GLU A 82 -16.09 -4.54 -7.08
CA GLU A 82 -16.59 -4.16 -8.39
C GLU A 82 -15.89 -4.92 -9.53
N LEU A 83 -14.59 -5.07 -9.45
CA LEU A 83 -13.84 -5.86 -10.43
C LEU A 83 -14.18 -7.34 -10.35
N ALA A 84 -14.29 -7.91 -9.14
CA ALA A 84 -14.67 -9.30 -8.95
C ALA A 84 -16.09 -9.59 -9.48
N LYS A 85 -17.08 -8.72 -9.24
CA LYS A 85 -18.43 -8.80 -9.81
C LYS A 85 -18.42 -8.84 -11.35
N ARG A 86 -17.42 -8.24 -11.98
CA ARG A 86 -17.21 -8.24 -13.44
C ARG A 86 -16.36 -9.41 -13.93
N GLY A 87 -16.08 -10.40 -13.07
CA GLY A 87 -15.26 -11.56 -13.40
C GLY A 87 -13.77 -11.25 -13.60
N LYS A 88 -13.29 -10.08 -13.10
CA LYS A 88 -11.90 -9.70 -13.18
C LYS A 88 -11.09 -10.31 -12.05
N LYS A 89 -9.86 -10.71 -12.36
CA LYS A 89 -8.91 -11.22 -11.38
C LYS A 89 -8.29 -10.05 -10.62
N VAL A 90 -8.49 -10.00 -9.32
CA VAL A 90 -7.90 -9.01 -8.44
C VAL A 90 -6.94 -9.66 -7.47
N LYS A 91 -5.86 -8.96 -7.11
CA LYS A 91 -4.84 -9.43 -6.16
C LYS A 91 -4.45 -8.33 -5.20
N PHE A 92 -4.51 -8.63 -3.90
CA PHE A 92 -3.80 -7.86 -2.89
C PHE A 92 -2.43 -8.50 -2.71
N ALA A 93 -1.38 -7.81 -3.15
CA ALA A 93 -0.05 -8.37 -3.24
C ALA A 93 0.69 -8.39 -1.89
N ASP A 94 0.17 -7.70 -0.87
CA ASP A 94 0.74 -7.72 0.47
C ASP A 94 0.53 -9.07 1.13
N GLY A 95 1.62 -9.65 1.62
CA GLY A 95 1.62 -10.92 2.32
C GLY A 95 1.32 -10.78 3.80
N PHE A 96 0.39 -11.58 4.29
CA PHE A 96 0.11 -11.71 5.71
C PHE A 96 0.78 -12.95 6.29
N LEU A 97 1.35 -12.80 7.49
CA LEU A 97 2.01 -13.91 8.22
C LEU A 97 0.96 -14.73 8.99
N VAL A 98 0.01 -15.29 8.24
CA VAL A 98 -1.12 -16.11 8.73
C VAL A 98 -1.30 -17.30 7.82
N GLU A 99 -1.97 -18.34 8.32
CA GLU A 99 -2.28 -19.55 7.56
C GLU A 99 -3.53 -19.39 6.68
N SER A 100 -4.45 -18.49 7.07
CA SER A 100 -5.71 -18.31 6.35
C SER A 100 -6.27 -16.88 6.42
N SER A 101 -7.11 -16.51 5.46
CA SER A 101 -7.84 -15.24 5.47
C SER A 101 -8.82 -15.14 6.66
N ALA A 102 -9.28 -16.27 7.22
CA ALA A 102 -10.14 -16.29 8.40
C ALA A 102 -9.46 -15.69 9.63
N GLU A 103 -8.14 -15.91 9.81
CA GLU A 103 -7.38 -15.29 10.90
C GLU A 103 -7.33 -13.77 10.76
N ILE A 104 -7.22 -13.26 9.53
CA ILE A 104 -7.28 -11.82 9.27
C ILE A 104 -8.68 -11.28 9.53
N ALA A 105 -9.72 -12.02 9.11
CA ALA A 105 -11.11 -11.63 9.36
C ALA A 105 -11.44 -11.53 10.85
N ALA A 106 -10.85 -12.40 11.67
CA ALA A 106 -11.03 -12.41 13.13
C ALA A 106 -10.33 -11.25 13.86
N ARG A 107 -9.35 -10.56 13.23
CA ARG A 107 -8.63 -9.45 13.89
C ARG A 107 -9.57 -8.29 14.19
N ARG A 108 -9.42 -7.70 15.38
CA ARG A 108 -10.20 -6.50 15.79
C ARG A 108 -9.84 -5.28 14.94
N PHE A 109 -8.55 -5.06 14.71
CA PHE A 109 -8.03 -3.92 13.97
C PHE A 109 -7.58 -4.36 12.57
N LYS A 110 -8.10 -3.69 11.56
CA LYS A 110 -7.81 -3.93 10.14
C LYS A 110 -7.65 -2.60 9.43
N SER A 111 -6.63 -2.47 8.59
CA SER A 111 -6.48 -1.31 7.70
C SER A 111 -7.62 -1.24 6.70
N VAL A 112 -7.77 -0.11 6.02
CA VAL A 112 -8.74 0.07 4.93
C VAL A 112 -8.54 -0.97 3.83
N THR A 113 -7.31 -1.16 3.40
CA THR A 113 -6.92 -2.14 2.37
C THR A 113 -7.24 -3.57 2.80
N THR A 114 -7.02 -3.90 4.07
CA THR A 114 -7.40 -5.22 4.63
C THR A 114 -8.92 -5.40 4.65
N VAL A 115 -9.70 -4.39 5.07
CA VAL A 115 -11.17 -4.46 5.05
C VAL A 115 -11.67 -4.63 3.62
N MET A 116 -11.11 -3.89 2.66
CA MET A 116 -11.43 -4.02 1.24
C MET A 116 -11.08 -5.43 0.71
N ALA A 117 -9.87 -5.92 0.95
CA ALA A 117 -9.44 -7.23 0.48
C ALA A 117 -10.31 -8.37 1.03
N LEU A 118 -10.80 -8.24 2.26
CA LEU A 118 -11.74 -9.22 2.86
C LEU A 118 -13.13 -9.25 2.21
N THR A 119 -13.50 -8.27 1.38
CA THR A 119 -14.73 -8.36 0.56
C THR A 119 -14.60 -9.35 -0.59
N VAL A 120 -13.37 -9.71 -0.95
CA VAL A 120 -12.99 -10.74 -1.93
C VAL A 120 -11.87 -11.59 -1.29
N PRO A 121 -12.20 -12.53 -0.37
CA PRO A 121 -11.21 -13.17 0.50
C PRO A 121 -10.09 -13.94 -0.20
N GLU A 122 -10.33 -14.41 -1.41
CA GLU A 122 -9.34 -15.07 -2.26
C GLU A 122 -8.21 -14.16 -2.73
N THR A 123 -8.34 -12.84 -2.57
CA THR A 123 -7.27 -11.89 -2.86
C THR A 123 -6.20 -11.83 -1.77
N ILE A 124 -6.53 -12.31 -0.56
CA ILE A 124 -5.62 -12.32 0.59
C ILE A 124 -4.47 -13.29 0.34
N SER A 125 -3.26 -12.78 0.53
CA SER A 125 -2.04 -13.58 0.46
C SER A 125 -1.59 -14.02 1.85
N THR A 126 -1.30 -15.30 2.00
CA THR A 126 -0.93 -15.95 3.28
C THR A 126 0.59 -16.08 3.43
N LEU A 127 1.04 -16.66 4.55
CA LEU A 127 2.43 -17.02 4.79
C LEU A 127 2.97 -17.94 3.67
N ALA A 128 2.18 -18.93 3.25
CA ALA A 128 2.55 -19.81 2.15
C ALA A 128 2.76 -19.06 0.82
N ASP A 129 2.04 -17.96 0.58
CA ASP A 129 2.26 -17.12 -0.58
C ASP A 129 3.57 -16.34 -0.49
N VAL A 130 3.92 -15.84 0.71
CA VAL A 130 5.22 -15.18 0.95
C VAL A 130 6.39 -16.13 0.72
N GLN A 131 6.29 -17.36 1.25
CA GLN A 131 7.30 -18.41 1.11
C GLN A 131 7.53 -18.82 -0.36
N ASN A 132 6.47 -18.79 -1.17
CA ASN A 132 6.48 -19.20 -2.58
C ASN A 132 6.60 -18.03 -3.56
N ASP A 133 7.06 -16.86 -3.13
CA ASP A 133 7.22 -15.66 -3.96
C ASP A 133 5.93 -15.18 -4.67
N ARG A 134 4.75 -15.49 -4.09
CA ARG A 134 3.42 -15.07 -4.59
C ARG A 134 2.82 -13.90 -3.82
N ALA A 135 3.58 -13.29 -2.91
CA ALA A 135 3.22 -12.09 -2.17
C ALA A 135 4.45 -11.30 -1.77
N LEU A 136 4.31 -10.00 -1.58
CA LEU A 136 5.37 -9.12 -1.11
C LEU A 136 5.18 -8.82 0.38
N MET A 137 6.29 -8.70 1.10
CA MET A 137 6.24 -8.11 2.44
C MET A 137 6.20 -6.59 2.35
N GLN A 138 5.57 -5.96 3.33
CA GLN A 138 5.35 -4.53 3.43
C GLN A 138 6.66 -3.70 3.50
N ASP A 139 7.79 -4.31 3.77
CA ASP A 139 9.14 -3.71 3.77
C ASP A 139 9.91 -3.96 2.47
N LEU A 140 9.34 -4.66 1.48
CA LEU A 140 9.92 -5.11 0.22
C LEU A 140 11.03 -6.16 0.37
N THR A 141 11.80 -6.11 1.45
CA THR A 141 13.04 -6.88 1.60
C THR A 141 12.89 -8.13 2.46
N ARG A 142 11.82 -8.25 3.24
CA ARG A 142 11.60 -9.33 4.22
C ARG A 142 12.53 -9.25 5.43
N GLU A 143 13.29 -8.15 5.60
CA GLU A 143 14.15 -7.95 6.76
C GLU A 143 13.35 -7.90 8.06
N THR A 144 12.16 -7.31 8.05
CA THR A 144 11.30 -7.16 9.23
C THR A 144 10.74 -8.46 9.78
N ILE A 145 10.86 -9.57 9.05
CA ILE A 145 10.32 -10.87 9.47
C ILE A 145 11.40 -11.89 9.80
N GLN A 146 12.69 -11.56 9.64
CA GLN A 146 13.79 -12.52 9.78
C GLN A 146 13.88 -13.15 11.17
N ASP A 147 13.63 -12.40 12.24
CA ASP A 147 13.66 -12.94 13.61
C ASP A 147 12.63 -14.06 13.83
N ARG A 148 11.50 -13.97 13.13
CA ARG A 148 10.39 -14.93 13.26
C ARG A 148 10.42 -16.03 12.20
N TYR A 149 10.92 -15.73 11.02
CA TYR A 149 10.92 -16.62 9.86
C TYR A 149 12.31 -16.60 9.18
N PRO A 150 13.36 -17.12 9.83
CA PRO A 150 14.72 -17.07 9.31
C PRO A 150 14.90 -17.88 8.01
N ASP A 151 14.03 -18.85 7.76
CA ASP A 151 14.06 -19.68 6.54
C ASP A 151 13.50 -18.94 5.30
N ILE A 152 12.83 -17.82 5.48
CA ILE A 152 12.36 -16.99 4.35
C ILE A 152 13.49 -16.03 3.96
N PRO A 153 14.09 -16.17 2.78
CA PRO A 153 15.28 -15.39 2.43
C PRO A 153 14.97 -13.90 2.28
N VAL A 154 15.89 -13.06 2.75
CA VAL A 154 15.91 -11.63 2.42
C VAL A 154 16.05 -11.46 0.91
N ILE A 155 15.36 -10.51 0.35
CA ILE A 155 15.41 -10.18 -1.08
C ILE A 155 15.76 -8.71 -1.29
N THR A 156 16.26 -8.39 -2.47
CA THR A 156 16.52 -7.00 -2.84
C THR A 156 15.21 -6.31 -3.28
N PRO A 157 15.11 -4.96 -3.16
CA PRO A 157 13.99 -4.22 -3.70
C PRO A 157 13.75 -4.45 -5.19
N GLN A 158 14.82 -4.71 -5.95
CA GLN A 158 14.74 -5.03 -7.38
C GLN A 158 14.07 -6.39 -7.61
N ARG A 159 14.37 -7.40 -6.78
CA ARG A 159 13.70 -8.69 -6.84
C ARG A 159 12.22 -8.57 -6.49
N ALA A 160 11.89 -7.77 -5.47
CA ALA A 160 10.50 -7.47 -5.11
C ALA A 160 9.72 -6.81 -6.26
N ALA A 161 10.36 -5.90 -7.03
CA ALA A 161 9.76 -5.29 -8.21
C ALA A 161 9.44 -6.30 -9.31
N VAL A 162 10.38 -7.21 -9.62
CA VAL A 162 10.15 -8.30 -10.59
C VAL A 162 9.01 -9.21 -10.11
N GLN A 163 8.95 -9.48 -8.82
CA GLN A 163 7.91 -10.29 -8.20
C GLN A 163 6.53 -9.62 -8.34
N LEU A 164 6.43 -8.31 -8.03
CA LEU A 164 5.18 -7.56 -8.22
C LEU A 164 4.77 -7.52 -9.68
N TYR A 165 5.70 -7.29 -10.60
CA TYR A 165 5.43 -7.29 -12.03
C TYR A 165 4.84 -8.63 -12.51
N ARG A 166 5.42 -9.76 -12.05
CA ARG A 166 4.90 -11.10 -12.38
C ARG A 166 3.50 -11.34 -11.82
N LEU A 167 3.22 -10.86 -10.60
CA LEU A 167 1.88 -10.93 -10.02
C LEU A 167 0.89 -10.08 -10.82
N ALA A 168 1.27 -8.87 -11.20
CA ALA A 168 0.44 -7.97 -11.99
C ALA A 168 0.13 -8.54 -13.38
N ALA A 169 1.07 -9.22 -14.01
CA ALA A 169 0.87 -9.87 -15.32
C ALA A 169 -0.16 -11.02 -15.28
N GLN A 170 -0.49 -11.55 -14.11
CA GLN A 170 -1.44 -12.66 -13.92
C GLN A 170 -2.83 -12.22 -13.49
N ASN A 171 -3.01 -10.92 -13.22
CA ASN A 171 -4.23 -10.35 -12.67
C ASN A 171 -4.65 -9.12 -13.47
N ASP A 172 -5.96 -8.84 -13.54
CA ASP A 172 -6.49 -7.62 -14.17
C ASP A 172 -6.23 -6.38 -13.31
N PHE A 173 -6.15 -6.56 -11.98
CA PHE A 173 -5.83 -5.50 -11.04
C PHE A 173 -4.99 -6.06 -9.88
N THR A 174 -3.88 -5.40 -9.58
CA THR A 174 -3.01 -5.76 -8.46
C THR A 174 -2.75 -4.52 -7.62
N LEU A 175 -3.01 -4.62 -6.33
CA LEU A 175 -2.69 -3.58 -5.34
C LEU A 175 -1.55 -4.05 -4.45
N TYR A 176 -0.54 -3.21 -4.28
CA TYR A 176 0.51 -3.33 -3.27
C TYR A 176 0.58 -2.05 -2.45
N GLU A 177 0.63 -2.17 -1.14
CA GLU A 177 0.70 -1.05 -0.19
C GLU A 177 2.08 -0.99 0.48
N PHE A 178 2.84 0.06 0.22
CA PHE A 178 4.12 0.32 0.89
C PHE A 178 3.92 1.36 1.99
N PHE A 179 3.63 0.93 3.21
CA PHE A 179 3.35 1.84 4.31
C PHE A 179 4.56 2.16 5.22
N GLN A 180 5.78 1.72 4.88
CA GLN A 180 6.98 2.08 5.65
C GLN A 180 7.26 3.59 5.63
N THR A 181 6.82 4.30 4.59
CA THR A 181 6.90 5.76 4.53
C THR A 181 6.02 6.42 5.60
N ASP A 182 4.83 5.91 5.85
CA ASP A 182 3.92 6.36 6.90
C ASP A 182 4.53 6.11 8.29
N VAL A 183 5.03 4.90 8.55
CA VAL A 183 5.71 4.54 9.80
C VAL A 183 6.92 5.44 10.07
N SER A 184 7.73 5.72 9.05
CA SER A 184 8.90 6.58 9.19
C SER A 184 8.52 8.06 9.40
N GLY A 185 7.44 8.51 8.75
CA GLY A 185 6.88 9.85 8.93
C GLY A 185 6.40 10.08 10.37
N HIS A 186 5.69 9.13 10.95
CA HIS A 186 5.26 9.19 12.35
C HIS A 186 6.42 9.15 13.35
N SER A 187 7.54 8.51 13.02
CA SER A 187 8.72 8.47 13.90
C SER A 187 9.49 9.80 13.95
N MET A 188 9.24 10.74 13.03
CA MET A 188 9.97 12.00 12.85
C MET A 188 11.49 11.81 12.71
N ASP A 189 11.93 10.62 12.30
CA ASP A 189 13.33 10.28 12.05
C ASP A 189 13.66 10.50 10.57
N TYR A 190 14.34 11.58 10.28
CA TYR A 190 14.72 11.97 8.92
C TYR A 190 15.65 10.94 8.25
N ALA A 191 16.63 10.41 9.01
CA ALA A 191 17.58 9.42 8.47
C ALA A 191 16.86 8.13 8.08
N ARG A 192 15.94 7.65 8.92
CA ARG A 192 15.08 6.52 8.66
C ARG A 192 14.18 6.78 7.45
N ALA A 193 13.54 7.95 7.36
CA ALA A 193 12.71 8.33 6.22
C ALA A 193 13.50 8.31 4.90
N CYS A 194 14.72 8.83 4.89
CA CYS A 194 15.61 8.76 3.74
C CYS A 194 15.97 7.32 3.36
N ALA A 195 16.27 6.45 4.32
CA ALA A 195 16.59 5.05 4.08
C ALA A 195 15.40 4.30 3.45
N VAL A 196 14.21 4.48 4.01
CA VAL A 196 12.96 3.90 3.51
C VAL A 196 12.68 4.36 2.07
N LEU A 197 12.80 5.67 1.80
CA LEU A 197 12.58 6.23 0.46
C LEU A 197 13.62 5.73 -0.56
N ARG A 198 14.89 5.57 -0.17
CA ARG A 198 15.91 4.98 -1.07
C ARG A 198 15.58 3.52 -1.43
N THR A 199 15.09 2.74 -0.46
CA THR A 199 14.63 1.36 -0.69
C THR A 199 13.46 1.35 -1.67
N TYR A 200 12.47 2.20 -1.44
CA TYR A 200 11.31 2.35 -2.32
C TYR A 200 11.68 2.84 -3.73
N ASP A 201 12.60 3.79 -3.83
CA ASP A 201 13.06 4.32 -5.14
C ASP A 201 13.79 3.25 -5.97
N ARG A 202 14.61 2.40 -5.34
CA ARG A 202 15.24 1.24 -6.01
C ARG A 202 14.20 0.25 -6.53
N PHE A 203 13.14 0.01 -5.76
CA PHE A 203 12.01 -0.81 -6.17
C PHE A 203 11.29 -0.18 -7.36
N LEU A 204 10.93 1.11 -7.29
CA LEU A 204 10.26 1.82 -8.39
C LEU A 204 11.12 1.82 -9.67
N ALA A 205 12.41 2.10 -9.55
CA ALA A 205 13.31 2.09 -10.69
C ALA A 205 13.37 0.73 -11.40
N ALA A 206 13.31 -0.35 -10.63
CA ALA A 206 13.27 -1.70 -11.19
C ALA A 206 11.90 -2.02 -11.80
N LEU A 207 10.80 -1.61 -11.15
CA LEU A 207 9.45 -1.83 -11.65
C LEU A 207 9.21 -1.11 -12.99
N VAL A 208 9.65 0.14 -13.11
CA VAL A 208 9.59 0.88 -14.38
C VAL A 208 10.31 0.12 -15.49
N ARG A 209 11.54 -0.37 -15.24
CA ARG A 209 12.26 -1.18 -16.23
C ARG A 209 11.52 -2.46 -16.65
N CYS A 210 10.80 -3.10 -15.73
CA CYS A 210 9.99 -4.28 -16.07
C CYS A 210 8.81 -3.95 -16.99
N THR A 211 8.30 -2.72 -16.95
CA THR A 211 7.18 -2.28 -17.81
C THR A 211 7.62 -1.74 -19.16
N GLU A 212 8.90 -1.42 -19.32
CA GLU A 212 9.48 -0.90 -20.58
C GLU A 212 10.15 -2.02 -21.42
N ALA A 213 10.31 -3.23 -20.87
CA ALA A 213 10.92 -4.39 -21.53
C ALA A 213 9.88 -5.28 -22.21
#